data_87df1ce5cb86f6baeeafe7aecdea3c48
#
_entry.id   87df1ce5cb86f6baeeafe7aecdea3c48
#
_cell.length_a   1.000
_cell.length_b   1.000
_cell.length_c   1.000
_cell.angle_alpha   90.00
_cell.angle_beta   90.00
_cell.angle_gamma   90.00
#
_symmetry.space_group_name_H-M   'P 1'
#
loop_
_entity.id
_entity.type
_entity.pdbx_description
1 polymer ?
#
loop_
_entity_poly.entity_id
_entity_poly.type
_entity_poly.pdbx_seq_one_letter_code
_entity_poly.pdbx_strand_id
1 'polypeptide(L)'
;MSLPNLYTLAQHFALSPSQAQALAACAHTPPHADWPHRLWRSLAVVAALLLGCGLIFWIAAQWPEQTRSFKLQVLQASVLAPLVVAMWRPSLRTAGLLLATLALGALLAFIGQTYQTGADAWQLFAVWAVLALPWTVVAAKDGLWALWLVIAATGLGFWCSVQLNLFGIFSPGLAGLWPQLLLWLPLWLLP
;
A
#
# COMPACT_ATOMS: atom_id res chain seq x y z
N MET A 1 15.58 -16.06 -31.14
CA MET A 1 16.78 -15.22 -31.33
C MET A 1 17.74 -15.53 -30.21
N SER A 2 18.83 -16.27 -30.49
CA SER A 2 19.85 -16.59 -29.49
C SER A 2 20.62 -15.31 -29.17
N LEU A 3 20.63 -14.93 -27.88
CA LEU A 3 21.43 -13.80 -27.42
C LEU A 3 22.89 -14.04 -27.80
N PRO A 4 23.61 -13.10 -28.43
CA PRO A 4 25.00 -13.25 -28.76
C PRO A 4 25.79 -13.50 -27.46
N ASN A 5 26.59 -14.54 -27.46
CA ASN A 5 27.40 -14.90 -26.30
C ASN A 5 28.35 -13.74 -26.01
N LEU A 6 28.42 -13.25 -24.76
CA LEU A 6 29.33 -12.15 -24.35
C LEU A 6 30.77 -12.37 -24.85
N TYR A 7 31.19 -13.62 -24.98
CA TYR A 7 32.48 -14.02 -25.51
C TYR A 7 32.66 -13.67 -27.01
N THR A 8 31.62 -13.88 -27.82
CA THR A 8 31.67 -13.54 -29.26
C THR A 8 31.66 -12.03 -29.47
N LEU A 9 30.95 -11.28 -28.59
CA LEU A 9 30.97 -9.81 -28.60
C LEU A 9 32.36 -9.29 -28.20
N ALA A 10 32.98 -9.83 -27.15
CA ALA A 10 34.33 -9.44 -26.72
C ALA A 10 35.38 -9.68 -27.79
N GLN A 11 35.29 -10.81 -28.53
CA GLN A 11 36.19 -11.11 -29.66
C GLN A 11 35.92 -10.21 -30.87
N HIS A 12 34.66 -9.94 -31.21
CA HIS A 12 34.29 -9.15 -32.38
C HIS A 12 34.74 -7.68 -32.26
N PHE A 13 34.72 -7.14 -31.04
CA PHE A 13 35.12 -5.74 -30.77
C PHE A 13 36.55 -5.61 -30.20
N ALA A 14 37.32 -6.68 -30.17
CA ALA A 14 38.71 -6.72 -29.66
C ALA A 14 38.88 -6.01 -28.30
N LEU A 15 37.92 -6.25 -27.36
CA LEU A 15 37.88 -5.59 -26.08
C LEU A 15 39.08 -6.05 -25.20
N SER A 16 39.65 -5.08 -24.46
CA SER A 16 40.65 -5.40 -23.45
C SER A 16 40.04 -6.25 -22.32
N PRO A 17 40.85 -7.04 -21.58
CA PRO A 17 40.36 -7.88 -20.49
C PRO A 17 39.55 -7.09 -19.43
N SER A 18 39.97 -5.87 -19.14
CA SER A 18 39.27 -4.99 -18.19
C SER A 18 37.91 -4.50 -18.72
N GLN A 19 37.82 -4.21 -20.02
CA GLN A 19 36.57 -3.83 -20.68
C GLN A 19 35.63 -5.03 -20.81
N ALA A 20 36.14 -6.23 -21.09
CA ALA A 20 35.34 -7.45 -21.11
C ALA A 20 34.75 -7.78 -19.73
N GLN A 21 35.52 -7.59 -18.65
CA GLN A 21 35.03 -7.72 -17.27
C GLN A 21 33.98 -6.68 -16.92
N ALA A 22 34.17 -5.41 -17.32
CA ALA A 22 33.14 -4.35 -17.12
C ALA A 22 31.84 -4.68 -17.87
N LEU A 23 31.94 -5.16 -19.09
CA LEU A 23 30.81 -5.60 -19.91
C LEU A 23 30.08 -6.81 -19.30
N ALA A 24 30.84 -7.77 -18.77
CA ALA A 24 30.30 -8.92 -18.04
C ALA A 24 29.62 -8.49 -16.74
N ALA A 25 30.16 -7.50 -16.04
CA ALA A 25 29.53 -6.93 -14.85
C ALA A 25 28.21 -6.21 -15.15
N CYS A 26 28.14 -5.49 -16.28
CA CYS A 26 26.91 -4.84 -16.76
C CYS A 26 25.87 -5.85 -17.28
N ALA A 27 26.33 -6.95 -17.86
CA ALA A 27 25.47 -8.01 -18.39
C ALA A 27 25.06 -9.06 -17.34
N HIS A 28 25.58 -8.97 -16.12
CA HIS A 28 25.10 -9.80 -15.00
C HIS A 28 23.68 -9.38 -14.63
N THR A 29 22.74 -9.88 -15.43
CA THR A 29 21.37 -10.04 -14.98
C THR A 29 21.44 -10.94 -13.75
N PRO A 30 20.91 -10.52 -12.59
CA PRO A 30 20.97 -11.37 -11.40
C PRO A 30 20.38 -12.74 -11.75
N PRO A 31 21.04 -13.82 -11.35
CA PRO A 31 20.61 -15.15 -11.72
C PRO A 31 19.18 -15.38 -11.25
N HIS A 32 18.43 -16.20 -11.99
CA HIS A 32 17.05 -16.64 -11.70
C HIS A 32 16.83 -17.18 -10.28
N ALA A 33 17.87 -17.21 -9.45
CA ALA A 33 17.86 -17.68 -8.07
C ALA A 33 16.95 -16.89 -7.10
N ASP A 34 16.58 -15.64 -7.43
CA ASP A 34 15.72 -14.81 -6.57
C ASP A 34 14.21 -15.02 -6.76
N TRP A 35 13.82 -15.85 -7.74
CA TRP A 35 12.42 -16.14 -8.04
C TRP A 35 11.63 -16.68 -6.84
N PRO A 36 12.11 -17.65 -6.04
CA PRO A 36 11.35 -18.13 -4.89
C PRO A 36 11.13 -17.04 -3.85
N HIS A 37 12.13 -16.19 -3.63
CA HIS A 37 12.06 -15.11 -2.64
C HIS A 37 11.08 -13.98 -3.06
N ARG A 38 11.05 -13.66 -4.33
CA ARG A 38 10.07 -12.70 -4.90
C ARG A 38 8.66 -13.25 -4.81
N LEU A 39 8.46 -14.54 -5.14
CA LEU A 39 7.17 -15.21 -4.99
C LEU A 39 6.67 -15.21 -3.54
N TRP A 40 7.53 -15.55 -2.58
CA TRP A 40 7.16 -15.52 -1.16
C TRP A 40 6.75 -14.13 -0.70
N ARG A 41 7.44 -13.09 -1.16
CA ARG A 41 7.07 -11.70 -0.83
C ARG A 41 5.73 -11.29 -1.43
N SER A 42 5.51 -11.59 -2.71
CA SER A 42 4.23 -11.28 -3.35
C SER A 42 3.08 -12.07 -2.74
N LEU A 43 3.29 -13.36 -2.43
CA LEU A 43 2.30 -14.19 -1.75
C LEU A 43 1.97 -13.64 -0.35
N ALA A 44 2.97 -13.21 0.41
CA ALA A 44 2.76 -12.61 1.73
C ALA A 44 1.97 -11.30 1.65
N VAL A 45 2.19 -10.47 0.63
CA VAL A 45 1.42 -9.24 0.39
C VAL A 45 -0.03 -9.58 0.05
N VAL A 46 -0.26 -10.51 -0.87
CA VAL A 46 -1.61 -10.96 -1.23
C VAL A 46 -2.34 -11.55 -0.02
N ALA A 47 -1.66 -12.39 0.76
CA ALA A 47 -2.22 -12.96 2.00
C ALA A 47 -2.59 -11.86 3.02
N ALA A 48 -1.75 -10.84 3.17
CA ALA A 48 -2.04 -9.71 4.06
C ALA A 48 -3.28 -8.91 3.61
N LEU A 49 -3.41 -8.67 2.30
CA LEU A 49 -4.60 -8.01 1.74
C LEU A 49 -5.85 -8.84 1.94
N LEU A 50 -5.80 -10.14 1.66
CA LEU A 50 -6.94 -11.05 1.84
C LEU A 50 -7.33 -11.18 3.32
N LEU A 51 -6.37 -11.26 4.23
CA LEU A 51 -6.64 -11.29 5.68
C LEU A 51 -7.27 -9.97 6.15
N GLY A 52 -6.78 -8.83 5.67
CA GLY A 52 -7.37 -7.53 6.00
C GLY A 52 -8.81 -7.41 5.52
N CYS A 53 -9.08 -7.75 4.27
CA CYS A 53 -10.43 -7.78 3.72
C CYS A 53 -11.32 -8.80 4.47
N GLY A 54 -10.80 -10.01 4.71
CA GLY A 54 -11.52 -11.07 5.44
C GLY A 54 -11.92 -10.66 6.85
N LEU A 55 -11.04 -9.95 7.56
CA LEU A 55 -11.34 -9.40 8.88
C LEU A 55 -12.47 -8.38 8.84
N ILE A 56 -12.45 -7.49 7.86
CA ILE A 56 -13.51 -6.47 7.66
C ILE A 56 -14.85 -7.16 7.40
N PHE A 57 -14.88 -8.14 6.47
CA PHE A 57 -16.09 -8.90 6.16
C PHE A 57 -16.59 -9.72 7.34
N TRP A 58 -15.69 -10.37 8.08
CA TRP A 58 -16.05 -11.15 9.26
C TRP A 58 -16.70 -10.27 10.34
N ILE A 59 -16.11 -9.11 10.62
CA ILE A 59 -16.66 -8.16 11.59
C ILE A 59 -18.03 -7.67 11.12
N ALA A 60 -18.19 -7.35 9.83
CA ALA A 60 -19.46 -6.90 9.26
C ALA A 60 -20.55 -7.98 9.36
N ALA A 61 -20.22 -9.25 9.10
CA ALA A 61 -21.17 -10.37 9.13
C ALA A 61 -21.64 -10.71 10.56
N GLN A 62 -20.73 -10.63 11.55
CA GLN A 62 -21.01 -11.00 12.95
C GLN A 62 -21.44 -9.79 13.80
N TRP A 63 -21.79 -8.68 13.15
CA TRP A 63 -22.09 -7.41 13.82
C TRP A 63 -23.14 -7.46 14.92
N PRO A 64 -24.26 -8.20 14.81
CA PRO A 64 -25.30 -8.26 15.85
C PRO A 64 -24.88 -9.03 17.10
N GLU A 65 -24.08 -10.09 16.94
CA GLU A 65 -23.87 -11.12 17.98
C GLU A 65 -22.75 -10.81 18.98
N GLN A 66 -21.78 -9.96 18.57
CA GLN A 66 -20.59 -9.72 19.39
C GLN A 66 -20.68 -8.42 20.20
N THR A 67 -20.13 -8.46 21.43
CA THR A 67 -20.04 -7.26 22.29
C THR A 67 -19.14 -6.19 21.68
N ARG A 68 -19.43 -4.93 21.94
CA ARG A 68 -18.65 -3.78 21.44
C ARG A 68 -17.18 -3.85 21.90
N SER A 69 -16.96 -4.24 23.16
CA SER A 69 -15.61 -4.38 23.72
C SER A 69 -14.80 -5.47 23.03
N PHE A 70 -15.41 -6.61 22.72
CA PHE A 70 -14.74 -7.69 22.01
C PHE A 70 -14.31 -7.25 20.60
N LYS A 71 -15.19 -6.57 19.86
CA LYS A 71 -14.87 -6.03 18.53
C LYS A 71 -13.71 -5.06 18.58
N LEU A 72 -13.69 -4.14 19.55
CA LEU A 72 -12.59 -3.21 19.77
C LEU A 72 -11.28 -3.93 20.04
N GLN A 73 -11.27 -4.94 20.93
CA GLN A 73 -10.07 -5.70 21.26
C GLN A 73 -9.52 -6.45 20.04
N VAL A 74 -10.38 -7.10 19.27
CA VAL A 74 -9.98 -7.82 18.05
C VAL A 74 -9.39 -6.86 17.03
N LEU A 75 -10.01 -5.69 16.80
CA LEU A 75 -9.50 -4.69 15.88
C LEU A 75 -8.18 -4.08 16.34
N GLN A 76 -8.03 -3.78 17.63
CA GLN A 76 -6.77 -3.32 18.19
C GLN A 76 -5.67 -4.38 18.06
N ALA A 77 -5.98 -5.63 18.37
CA ALA A 77 -5.05 -6.74 18.20
C ALA A 77 -4.64 -6.92 16.72
N SER A 78 -5.58 -6.75 15.77
CA SER A 78 -5.30 -6.85 14.34
C SER A 78 -4.41 -5.72 13.79
N VAL A 79 -4.34 -4.58 14.47
CA VAL A 79 -3.38 -3.51 14.17
C VAL A 79 -2.03 -3.80 14.83
N LEU A 80 -2.03 -4.14 16.11
CA LEU A 80 -0.80 -4.29 16.91
C LEU A 80 0.00 -5.54 16.55
N ALA A 81 -0.66 -6.69 16.35
CA ALA A 81 0.02 -7.94 16.06
C ALA A 81 0.88 -7.88 14.79
N PRO A 82 0.37 -7.40 13.62
CA PRO A 82 1.21 -7.31 12.42
C PRO A 82 2.29 -6.22 12.53
N LEU A 83 2.11 -5.16 13.33
CA LEU A 83 3.18 -4.20 13.62
C LEU A 83 4.32 -4.86 14.38
N VAL A 84 4.03 -5.63 15.42
CA VAL A 84 5.02 -6.39 16.20
C VAL A 84 5.75 -7.40 15.30
N VAL A 85 5.02 -8.16 14.49
CA VAL A 85 5.61 -9.10 13.52
C VAL A 85 6.51 -8.39 12.51
N ALA A 86 6.11 -7.22 12.02
CA ALA A 86 6.90 -6.42 11.09
C ALA A 86 8.21 -5.90 11.71
N MET A 87 8.23 -5.65 13.02
CA MET A 87 9.45 -5.27 13.76
C MET A 87 10.40 -6.44 13.93
N TRP A 88 9.89 -7.64 14.23
CA TRP A 88 10.71 -8.82 14.51
C TRP A 88 11.13 -9.60 13.28
N ARG A 89 10.35 -9.57 12.20
CA ARG A 89 10.59 -10.34 10.97
C ARG A 89 10.75 -9.41 9.75
N PRO A 90 12.00 -9.05 9.36
CA PRO A 90 12.26 -8.17 8.21
C PRO A 90 11.66 -8.69 6.89
N SER A 91 11.57 -10.02 6.72
CA SER A 91 10.96 -10.64 5.54
C SER A 91 9.46 -10.38 5.41
N LEU A 92 8.74 -10.21 6.53
CA LEU A 92 7.30 -9.95 6.57
C LEU A 92 6.97 -8.47 6.80
N ARG A 93 7.98 -7.60 6.86
CA ARG A 93 7.80 -6.18 7.21
C ARG A 93 6.78 -5.49 6.33
N THR A 94 6.89 -5.62 5.02
CA THR A 94 5.97 -4.98 4.07
C THR A 94 4.55 -5.52 4.22
N ALA A 95 4.38 -6.85 4.26
CA ALA A 95 3.07 -7.48 4.41
C ALA A 95 2.42 -7.13 5.76
N GLY A 96 3.20 -7.16 6.85
CA GLY A 96 2.72 -6.80 8.19
C GLY A 96 2.26 -5.34 8.26
N LEU A 97 3.04 -4.40 7.69
CA LEU A 97 2.67 -2.99 7.69
C LEU A 97 1.46 -2.69 6.80
N LEU A 98 1.31 -3.40 5.67
CA LEU A 98 0.10 -3.30 4.84
C LEU A 98 -1.13 -3.78 5.60
N LEU A 99 -1.04 -4.95 6.27
CA LEU A 99 -2.13 -5.49 7.08
C LEU A 99 -2.48 -4.53 8.23
N ALA A 100 -1.49 -4.00 8.95
CA ALA A 100 -1.70 -3.03 10.02
C ALA A 100 -2.39 -1.75 9.50
N THR A 101 -2.01 -1.26 8.32
CA THR A 101 -2.64 -0.09 7.70
C THR A 101 -4.11 -0.35 7.38
N LEU A 102 -4.45 -1.51 6.80
CA LEU A 102 -5.84 -1.88 6.51
C LEU A 102 -6.65 -2.08 7.79
N ALA A 103 -6.08 -2.78 8.79
CA ALA A 103 -6.73 -3.00 10.08
C ALA A 103 -6.98 -1.69 10.85
N LEU A 104 -6.07 -0.71 10.72
CA LEU A 104 -6.26 0.63 11.27
C LEU A 104 -7.49 1.32 10.67
N GLY A 105 -7.67 1.22 9.36
CA GLY A 105 -8.87 1.75 8.69
C GLY A 105 -10.16 1.10 9.20
N ALA A 106 -10.14 -0.23 9.36
CA ALA A 106 -11.28 -0.97 9.91
C ALA A 106 -11.59 -0.53 11.38
N LEU A 107 -10.55 -0.32 12.19
CA LEU A 107 -10.69 0.17 13.57
C LEU A 107 -11.32 1.58 13.59
N LEU A 108 -10.83 2.51 12.76
CA LEU A 108 -11.37 3.87 12.68
C LEU A 108 -12.81 3.88 12.18
N ALA A 109 -13.14 3.07 11.18
CA ALA A 109 -14.50 2.92 10.68
C ALA A 109 -15.44 2.36 11.77
N PHE A 110 -14.97 1.36 12.53
CA PHE A 110 -15.72 0.83 13.66
C PHE A 110 -15.99 1.89 14.73
N ILE A 111 -14.99 2.69 15.10
CA ILE A 111 -15.13 3.77 16.09
C ILE A 111 -16.15 4.79 15.59
N GLY A 112 -16.02 5.25 14.34
CA GLY A 112 -16.94 6.22 13.74
C GLY A 112 -18.40 5.75 13.75
N GLN A 113 -18.64 4.48 13.38
CA GLN A 113 -19.98 3.90 13.36
C GLN A 113 -20.55 3.65 14.77
N THR A 114 -19.71 3.19 15.70
CA THR A 114 -20.17 2.78 17.04
C THR A 114 -20.47 3.98 17.93
N TYR A 115 -19.66 5.01 17.84
CA TYR A 115 -19.77 6.19 18.71
C TYR A 115 -20.51 7.35 18.05
N GLN A 116 -20.98 7.19 16.81
CA GLN A 116 -21.72 8.21 16.05
C GLN A 116 -21.07 9.59 16.20
N THR A 117 -19.77 9.66 15.96
CA THR A 117 -18.95 10.84 16.25
C THR A 117 -19.40 12.10 15.48
N GLY A 118 -20.35 11.96 14.55
CA GLY A 118 -20.77 13.07 13.68
C GLY A 118 -19.68 13.54 12.72
N ALA A 119 -18.56 12.81 12.66
CA ALA A 119 -17.44 13.14 11.80
C ALA A 119 -17.79 12.83 10.33
N ASP A 120 -17.45 13.75 9.45
CA ASP A 120 -17.57 13.54 8.01
C ASP A 120 -16.63 12.42 7.53
N ALA A 121 -17.00 11.76 6.43
CA ALA A 121 -16.19 10.68 5.87
C ALA A 121 -14.72 11.09 5.60
N TRP A 122 -14.49 12.32 5.12
CA TRP A 122 -13.14 12.82 4.84
C TRP A 122 -12.24 12.88 6.09
N GLN A 123 -12.81 13.16 7.27
CA GLN A 123 -12.07 13.24 8.54
C GLN A 123 -11.51 11.86 8.93
N LEU A 124 -12.29 10.79 8.72
CA LEU A 124 -11.83 9.42 8.94
C LEU A 124 -10.60 9.11 8.07
N PHE A 125 -10.67 9.40 6.78
CA PHE A 125 -9.56 9.15 5.86
C PHE A 125 -8.34 10.04 6.17
N ALA A 126 -8.55 11.29 6.59
CA ALA A 126 -7.48 12.19 7.00
C ALA A 126 -6.73 11.65 8.24
N VAL A 127 -7.47 11.22 9.28
CA VAL A 127 -6.88 10.60 10.47
C VAL A 127 -6.16 9.30 10.11
N TRP A 128 -6.75 8.48 9.26
CA TRP A 128 -6.13 7.25 8.78
C TRP A 128 -4.81 7.51 8.05
N ALA A 129 -4.78 8.47 7.13
CA ALA A 129 -3.57 8.85 6.40
C ALA A 129 -2.48 9.37 7.35
N VAL A 130 -2.83 10.23 8.32
CA VAL A 130 -1.89 10.77 9.30
C VAL A 130 -1.30 9.68 10.18
N LEU A 131 -2.13 8.76 10.69
CA LEU A 131 -1.68 7.66 11.56
C LEU A 131 -0.86 6.62 10.80
N ALA A 132 -1.12 6.39 9.51
CA ALA A 132 -0.36 5.46 8.68
C ALA A 132 0.97 6.05 8.16
N LEU A 133 1.13 7.37 8.16
CA LEU A 133 2.30 8.05 7.61
C LEU A 133 3.63 7.62 8.25
N PRO A 134 3.77 7.52 9.59
CA PRO A 134 5.05 7.24 10.24
C PRO A 134 5.71 5.96 9.73
N TRP A 135 4.97 4.85 9.69
CA TRP A 135 5.56 3.60 9.21
C TRP A 135 5.67 3.52 7.68
N THR A 136 4.85 4.27 6.93
CA THR A 136 5.00 4.39 5.48
C THR A 136 6.33 5.07 5.13
N VAL A 137 6.67 6.17 5.82
CA VAL A 137 7.94 6.90 5.64
C VAL A 137 9.13 6.04 6.08
N VAL A 138 9.06 5.44 7.28
CA VAL A 138 10.16 4.62 7.83
C VAL A 138 10.43 3.37 7.01
N ALA A 139 9.39 2.73 6.48
CA ALA A 139 9.56 1.53 5.67
C ALA A 139 10.01 1.82 4.24
N ALA A 140 9.67 3.00 3.69
CA ALA A 140 10.03 3.46 2.34
C ALA A 140 9.81 2.38 1.26
N LYS A 141 8.61 1.77 1.24
CA LYS A 141 8.24 0.70 0.30
C LYS A 141 7.11 1.17 -0.61
N ASP A 142 7.25 0.94 -1.92
CA ASP A 142 6.31 1.39 -2.94
C ASP A 142 4.87 0.95 -2.68
N GLY A 143 4.67 -0.31 -2.25
CA GLY A 143 3.35 -0.83 -1.91
C GLY A 143 2.66 -0.09 -0.74
N LEU A 144 3.44 0.37 0.26
CA LEU A 144 2.90 1.17 1.37
C LEU A 144 2.59 2.60 0.91
N TRP A 145 3.45 3.19 0.09
CA TRP A 145 3.20 4.49 -0.50
C TRP A 145 1.97 4.49 -1.40
N ALA A 146 1.81 3.44 -2.24
CA ALA A 146 0.64 3.30 -3.09
C ALA A 146 -0.65 3.22 -2.25
N LEU A 147 -0.68 2.37 -1.21
CA LEU A 147 -1.82 2.28 -0.31
C LEU A 147 -2.09 3.61 0.41
N TRP A 148 -1.05 4.26 0.93
CA TRP A 148 -1.18 5.55 1.60
C TRP A 148 -1.73 6.64 0.67
N LEU A 149 -1.25 6.70 -0.57
CA LEU A 149 -1.76 7.63 -1.59
C LEU A 149 -3.23 7.39 -1.89
N VAL A 150 -3.67 6.12 -1.99
CA VAL A 150 -5.09 5.80 -2.18
C VAL A 150 -5.94 6.32 -1.03
N ILE A 151 -5.48 6.11 0.23
CA ILE A 151 -6.18 6.59 1.43
C ILE A 151 -6.26 8.13 1.42
N ALA A 152 -5.13 8.80 1.19
CA ALA A 152 -5.06 10.26 1.16
C ALA A 152 -5.90 10.86 0.02
N ALA A 153 -5.83 10.25 -1.18
CA ALA A 153 -6.62 10.66 -2.34
C ALA A 153 -8.12 10.54 -2.09
N THR A 154 -8.54 9.43 -1.46
CA THR A 154 -9.95 9.22 -1.09
C THR A 154 -10.42 10.28 -0.09
N GLY A 155 -9.61 10.55 0.94
CA GLY A 155 -9.91 11.60 1.93
C GLY A 155 -10.06 12.98 1.30
N LEU A 156 -9.13 13.34 0.40
CA LEU A 156 -9.18 14.62 -0.31
C LEU A 156 -10.38 14.69 -1.26
N GLY A 157 -10.73 13.59 -1.93
CA GLY A 157 -11.91 13.52 -2.78
C GLY A 157 -13.21 13.79 -2.01
N PHE A 158 -13.36 13.18 -0.83
CA PHE A 158 -14.51 13.46 0.05
C PHE A 158 -14.50 14.89 0.57
N TRP A 159 -13.35 15.41 0.96
CA TRP A 159 -13.23 16.81 1.40
C TRP A 159 -13.63 17.79 0.28
N CYS A 160 -13.11 17.60 -0.92
CA CYS A 160 -13.48 18.41 -2.07
C CYS A 160 -14.98 18.33 -2.37
N SER A 161 -15.59 17.15 -2.30
CA SER A 161 -17.03 16.99 -2.57
C SER A 161 -17.92 17.78 -1.58
N VAL A 162 -17.51 17.80 -0.30
CA VAL A 162 -18.24 18.55 0.74
C VAL A 162 -18.03 20.05 0.56
N GLN A 163 -16.80 20.50 0.39
CA GLN A 163 -16.47 21.94 0.31
C GLN A 163 -16.95 22.59 -0.99
N LEU A 164 -16.83 21.91 -2.11
CA LEU A 164 -17.27 22.44 -3.41
C LEU A 164 -18.79 22.51 -3.51
N ASN A 165 -19.53 21.59 -2.88
CA ASN A 165 -20.97 21.67 -2.76
C ASN A 165 -21.42 22.85 -1.88
N LEU A 166 -20.68 23.18 -0.81
CA LEU A 166 -20.95 24.33 0.05
C LEU A 166 -20.78 25.67 -0.68
N PHE A 167 -19.83 25.76 -1.61
CA PHE A 167 -19.59 26.99 -2.38
C PHE A 167 -20.47 27.14 -3.64
N GLY A 168 -21.32 26.14 -3.97
CA GLY A 168 -22.23 26.21 -5.11
C GLY A 168 -21.56 26.42 -6.48
N ILE A 169 -20.24 26.27 -6.55
CA ILE A 169 -19.40 26.65 -7.70
C ILE A 169 -19.43 25.57 -8.80
N PHE A 170 -19.82 24.34 -8.48
CA PHE A 170 -19.84 23.26 -9.46
C PHE A 170 -21.15 22.45 -9.37
N SER A 171 -21.86 22.38 -10.49
CA SER A 171 -22.92 21.39 -10.70
C SER A 171 -22.34 19.96 -10.56
N PRO A 172 -23.12 18.93 -10.14
CA PRO A 172 -22.67 17.57 -9.92
C PRO A 172 -22.33 16.82 -11.23
N GLY A 173 -21.43 17.42 -12.03
CA GLY A 173 -20.93 16.88 -13.27
C GLY A 173 -19.45 16.48 -13.16
N LEU A 174 -18.72 16.66 -14.22
CA LEU A 174 -17.31 16.26 -14.39
C LEU A 174 -16.31 17.00 -13.47
N ALA A 175 -16.71 18.10 -12.83
CA ALA A 175 -15.81 18.95 -12.03
C ALA A 175 -15.26 18.27 -10.75
N GLY A 176 -15.98 17.30 -10.19
CA GLY A 176 -15.51 16.52 -9.02
C GLY A 176 -14.41 15.51 -9.35
N LEU A 177 -14.16 15.24 -10.63
CA LEU A 177 -13.16 14.25 -11.05
C LEU A 177 -11.75 14.84 -11.16
N TRP A 178 -11.60 16.14 -11.39
CA TRP A 178 -10.32 16.79 -11.61
C TRP A 178 -9.33 16.67 -10.43
N PRO A 179 -9.75 16.89 -9.17
CA PRO A 179 -8.83 16.72 -8.04
C PRO A 179 -8.38 15.25 -7.86
N GLN A 180 -9.28 14.32 -8.15
CA GLN A 180 -8.96 12.88 -8.11
C GLN A 180 -7.97 12.52 -9.21
N LEU A 181 -8.18 12.98 -10.45
CA LEU A 181 -7.27 12.75 -11.57
C LEU A 181 -5.88 13.33 -11.29
N LEU A 182 -5.77 14.53 -10.72
CA LEU A 182 -4.50 15.14 -10.34
C LEU A 182 -3.75 14.34 -9.26
N LEU A 183 -4.47 13.66 -8.36
CA LEU A 183 -3.86 12.80 -7.34
C LEU A 183 -3.40 11.44 -7.89
N TRP A 184 -4.01 10.96 -8.98
CA TRP A 184 -3.57 9.74 -9.65
C TRP A 184 -2.34 9.97 -10.55
N LEU A 185 -2.09 11.22 -10.99
CA LEU A 185 -0.92 11.56 -11.81
C LEU A 185 0.43 11.11 -11.20
N PRO A 186 0.72 11.31 -9.89
CA PRO A 186 1.98 10.84 -9.30
C PRO A 186 2.14 9.32 -9.30
N LEU A 187 1.03 8.56 -9.29
CA LEU A 187 1.07 7.08 -9.37
C LEU A 187 1.58 6.58 -10.73
N TRP A 188 1.37 7.37 -11.80
CA TRP A 188 1.87 7.07 -13.16
C TRP A 188 3.33 7.48 -13.35
N LEU A 189 3.87 8.31 -12.46
CA LEU A 189 5.25 8.81 -12.51
C LEU A 189 6.20 8.01 -11.59
N LEU A 190 5.69 7.04 -10.84
CA LEU A 190 6.52 6.12 -10.05
C LEU A 190 7.15 5.08 -10.99
N PRO A 191 8.50 4.96 -11.01
CA PRO A 191 9.23 4.02 -11.86
C PRO A 191 8.99 2.56 -11.49
#